data_ac088e22e83a8a3c64968a398aedb643
#
_entry.id   ac088e22e83a8a3c64968a398aedb643
#
_cell.length_a   1.000
_cell.length_b   1.000
_cell.length_c   1.000
_cell.angle_alpha   90.00
_cell.angle_beta   90.00
_cell.angle_gamma   90.00
#
_symmetry.space_group_name_H-M   'P 1'
#
loop_
_entity.id
_entity.type
_entity.pdbx_description
1 polymer ?
#
loop_
_entity_poly.entity_id
_entity_poly.type
_entity_poly.pdbx_seq_one_letter_code
_entity_poly.pdbx_strand_id
1 'polypeptide(L)'
;MRTVFAFFNFKNSDLVAEERNYIEYHVQLARQLPNLRQYIIGRLRGPAGQSPPYYRAATLSFDSNDAKRNAMRDSPVAKPLAADGDAHMSGTRWLELESEVIVPFTTKQPGKDYFVMAAEFDLKLDRLDLAAPEKRYLEHHTYLARRLPGLHHYLIGRLMPVAGAPPERLRMAALIFDDFEALKAAYHSPVGRELAQDEEATITNARVYRIDATVQI
;
A
#
# COMPACT_ATOMS: atom_id res chain seq x y z
N MET A 1 -3.58 6.48 12.14
CA MET A 1 -2.50 5.48 11.99
C MET A 1 -1.36 6.05 11.16
N ARG A 2 -0.21 5.37 11.12
CA ARG A 2 0.91 5.67 10.23
C ARG A 2 1.24 4.42 9.41
N THR A 3 1.16 4.52 8.08
CA THR A 3 1.47 3.42 7.17
C THR A 3 2.64 3.80 6.27
N VAL A 4 3.52 2.85 6.05
CA VAL A 4 4.66 2.98 5.15
C VAL A 4 4.51 1.97 4.03
N PHE A 5 4.63 2.42 2.78
CA PHE A 5 4.81 1.56 1.62
C PHE A 5 6.27 1.67 1.16
N ALA A 6 6.88 0.53 0.91
CA ALA A 6 8.19 0.42 0.28
C ALA A 6 8.05 -0.34 -1.03
N PHE A 7 8.50 0.26 -2.12
CA PHE A 7 8.61 -0.38 -3.44
C PHE A 7 10.09 -0.49 -3.78
N PHE A 8 10.57 -1.66 -4.19
CA PHE A 8 11.99 -1.87 -4.42
C PHE A 8 12.29 -2.97 -5.44
N ASN A 9 13.52 -2.99 -5.91
CA ASN A 9 14.12 -4.06 -6.69
C ASN A 9 15.20 -4.75 -5.86
N PHE A 10 15.58 -5.96 -6.22
CA PHE A 10 16.77 -6.59 -5.66
C PHE A 10 18.03 -6.10 -6.37
N LYS A 11 19.16 -6.09 -5.66
CA LYS A 11 20.46 -5.67 -6.21
C LYS A 11 21.08 -6.74 -7.10
N ASN A 12 20.91 -8.01 -6.71
CA ASN A 12 21.51 -9.12 -7.43
C ASN A 12 20.55 -9.67 -8.49
N SER A 13 21.12 -10.26 -9.54
CA SER A 13 20.37 -10.91 -10.62
C SER A 13 19.87 -12.32 -10.26
N ASP A 14 20.44 -12.95 -9.21
CA ASP A 14 19.92 -14.21 -8.68
C ASP A 14 18.66 -13.95 -7.83
N LEU A 15 17.54 -13.78 -8.52
CA LEU A 15 16.25 -13.50 -7.88
C LEU A 15 15.79 -14.62 -6.94
N VAL A 16 16.24 -15.86 -7.16
CA VAL A 16 15.86 -16.99 -6.30
C VAL A 16 16.55 -16.87 -4.93
N ALA A 17 17.85 -16.55 -4.93
CA ALA A 17 18.58 -16.33 -3.69
C ALA A 17 18.09 -15.10 -2.93
N GLU A 18 17.83 -13.98 -3.65
CA GLU A 18 17.30 -12.75 -3.06
C GLU A 18 15.90 -12.93 -2.45
N GLU A 19 15.02 -13.65 -3.14
CA GLU A 19 13.70 -14.00 -2.63
C GLU A 19 13.77 -14.84 -1.36
N ARG A 20 14.66 -15.82 -1.32
CA ARG A 20 14.88 -16.65 -0.14
C ARG A 20 15.35 -15.79 1.04
N ASN A 21 16.41 -14.97 0.84
CA ASN A 21 16.90 -14.06 1.88
C ASN A 21 15.78 -13.13 2.37
N TYR A 22 15.04 -12.54 1.43
CA TYR A 22 13.94 -11.62 1.78
C TYR A 22 12.90 -12.29 2.68
N ILE A 23 12.43 -13.47 2.34
CA ILE A 23 11.39 -14.19 3.08
C ILE A 23 11.92 -14.78 4.40
N GLU A 24 13.09 -15.42 4.35
CA GLU A 24 13.63 -16.18 5.50
C GLU A 24 14.37 -15.30 6.51
N TYR A 25 14.85 -14.12 6.11
CA TYR A 25 15.60 -13.24 6.98
C TYR A 25 14.96 -11.84 7.12
N HIS A 26 14.85 -11.06 6.04
CA HIS A 26 14.32 -9.68 6.11
C HIS A 26 12.91 -9.61 6.69
N VAL A 27 11.99 -10.45 6.18
CA VAL A 27 10.59 -10.50 6.64
C VAL A 27 10.52 -10.92 8.09
N GLN A 28 11.37 -11.86 8.53
CA GLN A 28 11.40 -12.32 9.92
C GLN A 28 11.91 -11.24 10.88
N LEU A 29 12.87 -10.42 10.45
CA LEU A 29 13.29 -9.23 11.20
C LEU A 29 12.14 -8.21 11.27
N ALA A 30 11.52 -7.87 10.14
CA ALA A 30 10.45 -6.89 10.10
C ALA A 30 9.24 -7.28 10.97
N ARG A 31 8.91 -8.57 11.06
CA ARG A 31 7.85 -9.08 11.95
C ARG A 31 8.11 -8.85 13.44
N GLN A 32 9.36 -8.62 13.84
CA GLN A 32 9.74 -8.34 15.22
C GLN A 32 9.68 -6.84 15.57
N LEU A 33 9.33 -5.98 14.62
CA LEU A 33 9.18 -4.54 14.89
C LEU A 33 8.08 -4.31 15.94
N PRO A 34 8.38 -3.58 17.03
CA PRO A 34 7.40 -3.34 18.07
C PRO A 34 6.22 -2.49 17.54
N ASN A 35 5.02 -2.76 18.05
CA ASN A 35 3.79 -2.05 17.70
C ASN A 35 3.41 -2.11 16.20
N LEU A 36 3.93 -3.06 15.47
CA LEU A 36 3.51 -3.34 14.11
C LEU A 36 2.09 -3.95 14.13
N ARG A 37 1.13 -3.30 13.47
CA ARG A 37 -0.29 -3.69 13.43
C ARG A 37 -0.65 -4.51 12.21
N GLN A 38 0.04 -4.20 11.12
CA GLN A 38 -0.16 -4.90 9.87
C GLN A 38 1.15 -4.92 9.09
N TYR A 39 1.46 -6.06 8.51
CA TYR A 39 2.57 -6.24 7.60
C TYR A 39 2.12 -7.08 6.39
N ILE A 40 2.21 -6.49 5.23
CA ILE A 40 1.84 -7.11 3.96
C ILE A 40 3.03 -6.99 3.03
N ILE A 41 3.38 -8.09 2.37
CA ILE A 41 4.44 -8.12 1.37
C ILE A 41 3.88 -8.67 0.07
N GLY A 42 4.49 -8.31 -1.07
CA GLY A 42 4.03 -8.85 -2.35
C GLY A 42 4.97 -8.57 -3.51
N ARG A 43 4.66 -9.19 -4.64
CA ARG A 43 5.30 -8.95 -5.93
C ARG A 43 4.42 -8.06 -6.79
N LEU A 44 5.01 -7.07 -7.46
CA LEU A 44 4.26 -6.24 -8.38
C LEU A 44 3.99 -6.99 -9.68
N ARG A 45 2.77 -6.78 -10.20
CA ARG A 45 2.40 -7.17 -11.56
C ARG A 45 2.52 -5.97 -12.49
N GLY A 46 3.23 -6.15 -13.58
CA GLY A 46 3.21 -5.19 -14.69
C GLY A 46 1.93 -5.31 -15.53
N PRO A 47 1.64 -4.33 -16.37
CA PRO A 47 0.70 -4.50 -17.46
C PRO A 47 1.09 -5.68 -18.36
N ALA A 48 0.14 -6.23 -19.12
CA ALA A 48 0.42 -7.37 -20.00
C ALA A 48 1.62 -7.08 -20.92
N GLY A 49 2.63 -7.93 -20.86
CA GLY A 49 3.85 -7.80 -21.66
C GLY A 49 4.86 -6.76 -21.19
N GLN A 50 4.67 -6.14 -20.03
CA GLN A 50 5.60 -5.16 -19.47
C GLN A 50 6.05 -5.57 -18.07
N SER A 51 7.32 -5.33 -17.76
CA SER A 51 7.82 -5.47 -16.40
C SER A 51 7.32 -4.31 -15.54
N PRO A 52 6.95 -4.56 -14.28
CA PRO A 52 6.60 -3.49 -13.37
C PRO A 52 7.84 -2.64 -13.02
N PRO A 53 7.66 -1.36 -12.60
CA PRO A 53 8.78 -0.48 -12.26
C PRO A 53 9.56 -0.94 -11.01
N TYR A 54 8.94 -1.72 -10.17
CA TYR A 54 9.52 -2.34 -8.98
C TYR A 54 9.17 -3.82 -8.96
N TYR A 55 10.07 -4.62 -8.38
CA TYR A 55 9.85 -6.06 -8.27
C TYR A 55 8.97 -6.41 -7.06
N ARG A 56 9.21 -5.75 -5.92
CA ARG A 56 8.51 -6.02 -4.66
C ARG A 56 7.89 -4.77 -4.03
N ALA A 57 6.87 -5.05 -3.21
CA ALA A 57 6.27 -4.08 -2.31
C ALA A 57 6.17 -4.65 -0.89
N ALA A 58 6.29 -3.76 0.09
CA ALA A 58 5.98 -4.03 1.49
C ALA A 58 5.13 -2.90 2.06
N THR A 59 4.18 -3.24 2.93
CA THR A 59 3.33 -2.27 3.65
C THR A 59 3.38 -2.57 5.13
N LEU A 60 3.77 -1.57 5.92
CA LEU A 60 3.86 -1.66 7.37
C LEU A 60 2.96 -0.59 8.00
N SER A 61 2.07 -0.98 8.91
CA SER A 61 1.17 -0.04 9.59
C SER A 61 1.39 -0.04 11.09
N PHE A 62 1.38 1.15 11.68
CA PHE A 62 1.60 1.42 13.10
C PHE A 62 0.49 2.34 13.63
N ASP A 63 0.24 2.31 14.96
CA ASP A 63 -0.80 3.13 15.57
C ASP A 63 -0.54 4.64 15.42
N SER A 64 0.73 5.05 15.45
CA SER A 64 1.12 6.45 15.40
C SER A 64 2.50 6.65 14.74
N ASN A 65 2.84 7.91 14.49
CA ASN A 65 4.18 8.27 14.03
C ASN A 65 5.26 7.92 15.07
N ASP A 66 4.97 8.07 16.36
CA ASP A 66 5.91 7.73 17.42
C ASP A 66 6.13 6.21 17.52
N ALA A 67 5.05 5.42 17.38
CA ALA A 67 5.16 3.96 17.32
C ALA A 67 6.01 3.52 16.11
N LYS A 68 5.80 4.11 14.93
CA LYS A 68 6.62 3.87 13.73
C LYS A 68 8.09 4.24 13.97
N ARG A 69 8.35 5.44 14.53
CA ARG A 69 9.71 5.91 14.79
C ARG A 69 10.44 4.99 15.77
N ASN A 70 9.80 4.64 16.88
CA ASN A 70 10.36 3.73 17.85
C ASN A 70 10.66 2.35 17.23
N ALA A 71 9.77 1.85 16.39
CA ALA A 71 9.95 0.56 15.72
C ALA A 71 11.10 0.60 14.70
N MET A 72 11.07 1.54 13.76
CA MET A 72 11.95 1.55 12.58
C MET A 72 13.29 2.29 12.82
N ARG A 73 13.48 2.98 13.94
CA ARG A 73 14.71 3.69 14.25
C ARG A 73 15.34 3.27 15.58
N ASP A 74 14.54 3.15 16.61
CA ASP A 74 15.03 3.06 17.99
C ASP A 74 15.00 1.61 18.54
N SER A 75 14.28 0.69 17.87
CA SER A 75 14.22 -0.71 18.30
C SER A 75 15.52 -1.48 18.00
N PRO A 76 15.82 -2.55 18.76
CA PRO A 76 16.98 -3.40 18.47
C PRO A 76 16.99 -4.01 17.07
N VAL A 77 15.78 -4.18 16.47
CA VAL A 77 15.60 -4.77 15.13
C VAL A 77 15.85 -3.75 14.01
N ALA A 78 15.70 -2.45 14.29
CA ALA A 78 15.78 -1.40 13.28
C ALA A 78 17.11 -1.40 12.50
N LYS A 79 18.24 -1.49 13.23
CA LYS A 79 19.57 -1.47 12.61
C LYS A 79 19.86 -2.70 11.75
N PRO A 80 19.65 -3.97 12.21
CA PRO A 80 19.80 -5.14 11.36
C PRO A 80 18.87 -5.12 10.14
N LEU A 81 17.62 -4.69 10.32
CA LEU A 81 16.64 -4.60 9.21
C LEU A 81 17.08 -3.61 8.13
N ALA A 82 17.56 -2.42 8.54
CA ALA A 82 18.09 -1.42 7.61
C ALA A 82 19.35 -1.93 6.89
N ALA A 83 20.28 -2.56 7.61
CA ALA A 83 21.51 -3.12 7.03
C ALA A 83 21.23 -4.21 5.99
N ASP A 84 20.26 -5.08 6.24
CA ASP A 84 19.83 -6.07 5.26
C ASP A 84 19.16 -5.42 4.04
N GLY A 85 18.30 -4.43 4.23
CA GLY A 85 17.73 -3.65 3.14
C GLY A 85 18.81 -2.97 2.29
N ASP A 86 19.80 -2.35 2.94
CA ASP A 86 20.92 -1.71 2.25
C ASP A 86 21.80 -2.72 1.49
N ALA A 87 21.91 -3.96 1.97
CA ALA A 87 22.68 -5.00 1.30
C ALA A 87 21.98 -5.55 0.05
N HIS A 88 20.66 -5.75 0.10
CA HIS A 88 19.91 -6.55 -0.88
C HIS A 88 18.94 -5.74 -1.76
N MET A 89 18.51 -4.54 -1.34
CA MET A 89 17.49 -3.76 -2.05
C MET A 89 18.09 -2.58 -2.82
N SER A 90 17.48 -2.25 -3.95
CA SER A 90 17.88 -1.11 -4.80
C SER A 90 16.67 -0.35 -5.31
N GLY A 91 16.86 0.95 -5.61
CA GLY A 91 15.83 1.81 -6.15
C GLY A 91 14.61 1.95 -5.23
N THR A 92 14.79 1.81 -3.93
CA THR A 92 13.69 1.81 -2.98
C THR A 92 12.97 3.16 -2.97
N ARG A 93 11.66 3.11 -3.22
CA ARG A 93 10.75 4.23 -3.10
C ARG A 93 9.90 4.06 -1.84
N TRP A 94 10.03 5.02 -0.95
CA TRP A 94 9.26 5.08 0.27
C TRP A 94 8.08 6.03 0.13
N LEU A 95 6.89 5.57 0.51
CA LEU A 95 5.71 6.41 0.68
C LEU A 95 5.25 6.29 2.13
N GLU A 96 5.07 7.41 2.79
CA GLU A 96 4.58 7.49 4.15
C GLU A 96 3.20 8.12 4.18
N LEU A 97 2.26 7.49 4.89
CA LEU A 97 0.87 7.91 4.96
C LEU A 97 0.46 8.24 6.38
N GLU A 98 -0.23 9.36 6.54
CA GLU A 98 -1.19 9.51 7.62
C GLU A 98 -2.47 8.78 7.17
N SER A 99 -2.73 7.61 7.77
CA SER A 99 -3.66 6.63 7.22
C SER A 99 -4.85 6.33 8.12
N GLU A 100 -5.94 5.92 7.49
CA GLU A 100 -7.17 5.45 8.10
C GLU A 100 -7.61 4.14 7.43
N VAL A 101 -8.11 3.19 8.24
CA VAL A 101 -8.71 1.95 7.77
C VAL A 101 -10.21 2.16 7.65
N ILE A 102 -10.72 2.11 6.42
CA ILE A 102 -12.15 2.26 6.11
C ILE A 102 -12.87 0.92 6.23
N VAL A 103 -12.23 -0.16 5.77
CA VAL A 103 -12.71 -1.54 5.91
C VAL A 103 -11.60 -2.35 6.59
N PRO A 104 -11.75 -2.72 7.86
CA PRO A 104 -10.80 -3.59 8.53
C PRO A 104 -10.93 -5.03 8.02
N PHE A 105 -9.84 -5.80 8.04
CA PHE A 105 -9.94 -7.25 7.86
C PHE A 105 -10.90 -7.84 8.89
N THR A 106 -11.91 -8.55 8.42
CA THR A 106 -12.83 -9.29 9.31
C THR A 106 -12.09 -10.46 9.97
N THR A 107 -11.24 -11.15 9.20
CA THR A 107 -10.37 -12.21 9.69
C THR A 107 -9.05 -12.10 8.92
N LYS A 108 -7.98 -11.80 9.62
CA LYS A 108 -6.64 -11.88 9.05
C LYS A 108 -6.24 -13.35 8.98
N GLN A 109 -5.71 -13.76 7.83
CA GLN A 109 -5.19 -15.10 7.60
C GLN A 109 -3.72 -14.99 7.22
N PRO A 110 -2.79 -15.01 8.18
CA PRO A 110 -1.37 -15.00 7.88
C PRO A 110 -0.99 -16.15 6.94
N GLY A 111 -0.18 -15.84 5.92
CA GLY A 111 0.22 -16.80 4.89
C GLY A 111 -0.78 -17.00 3.75
N LYS A 112 -2.00 -16.45 3.84
CA LYS A 112 -2.93 -16.46 2.71
C LYS A 112 -2.49 -15.44 1.67
N ASP A 113 -2.60 -15.84 0.41
CA ASP A 113 -2.40 -14.95 -0.74
C ASP A 113 -3.64 -14.09 -0.99
N TYR A 114 -3.38 -12.84 -1.34
CA TYR A 114 -4.36 -11.82 -1.69
C TYR A 114 -3.89 -11.03 -2.90
N PHE A 115 -4.81 -10.30 -3.48
CA PHE A 115 -4.49 -9.29 -4.48
C PHE A 115 -4.72 -7.89 -3.88
N VAL A 116 -3.69 -7.02 -3.99
CA VAL A 116 -3.76 -5.63 -3.56
C VAL A 116 -3.74 -4.73 -4.79
N MET A 117 -4.75 -3.88 -4.91
CA MET A 117 -4.71 -2.70 -5.76
C MET A 117 -4.40 -1.50 -4.90
N ALA A 118 -3.22 -0.91 -5.09
CA ALA A 118 -2.83 0.32 -4.43
C ALA A 118 -2.69 1.44 -5.47
N ALA A 119 -3.13 2.65 -5.14
CA ALA A 119 -3.03 3.80 -6.03
C ALA A 119 -2.61 5.05 -5.24
N GLU A 120 -1.61 5.76 -5.74
CA GLU A 120 -1.32 7.12 -5.35
C GLU A 120 -1.92 8.08 -6.37
N PHE A 121 -2.49 9.20 -5.92
CA PHE A 121 -3.26 10.10 -6.78
C PHE A 121 -3.41 11.49 -6.17
N ASP A 122 -3.87 12.42 -7.02
CA ASP A 122 -4.36 13.73 -6.62
C ASP A 122 -5.87 13.79 -6.75
N LEU A 123 -6.51 14.71 -6.01
CA LEU A 123 -7.91 15.05 -6.21
C LEU A 123 -8.00 16.17 -7.26
N LYS A 124 -9.02 16.12 -8.11
CA LYS A 124 -9.33 17.21 -9.02
C LYS A 124 -9.78 18.42 -8.20
N LEU A 125 -9.06 19.52 -8.33
CA LEU A 125 -9.35 20.73 -7.56
C LEU A 125 -10.59 21.42 -8.08
N ASP A 126 -11.44 21.88 -7.16
CA ASP A 126 -12.45 22.88 -7.42
C ASP A 126 -11.84 24.26 -7.14
N ARG A 127 -11.88 25.16 -8.13
CA ARG A 127 -11.33 26.50 -7.98
C ARG A 127 -12.16 27.39 -7.07
N LEU A 128 -13.44 27.07 -6.88
CA LEU A 128 -14.37 27.83 -6.07
C LEU A 128 -14.41 27.35 -4.62
N ASP A 129 -14.18 26.06 -4.39
CA ASP A 129 -14.15 25.47 -3.06
C ASP A 129 -13.03 24.40 -2.98
N LEU A 130 -11.89 24.77 -2.44
CA LEU A 130 -10.73 23.87 -2.29
C LEU A 130 -10.97 22.73 -1.28
N ALA A 131 -11.97 22.83 -0.42
CA ALA A 131 -12.32 21.79 0.54
C ALA A 131 -13.33 20.76 -0.04
N ALA A 132 -14.10 21.14 -1.06
CA ALA A 132 -15.12 20.28 -1.65
C ALA A 132 -14.56 18.94 -2.22
N PRO A 133 -13.43 18.90 -2.94
CA PRO A 133 -12.86 17.63 -3.43
C PRO A 133 -12.50 16.66 -2.31
N GLU A 134 -11.93 17.17 -1.22
CA GLU A 134 -11.56 16.36 -0.05
C GLU A 134 -12.79 15.78 0.64
N LYS A 135 -13.80 16.63 0.86
CA LYS A 135 -15.08 16.21 1.44
C LYS A 135 -15.76 15.15 0.57
N ARG A 136 -15.85 15.39 -0.75
CA ARG A 136 -16.44 14.45 -1.70
C ARG A 136 -15.70 13.10 -1.67
N TYR A 137 -14.37 13.11 -1.68
CA TYR A 137 -13.57 11.89 -1.58
C TYR A 137 -13.89 11.12 -0.30
N LEU A 138 -13.87 11.78 0.85
CA LEU A 138 -14.09 11.12 2.14
C LEU A 138 -15.53 10.66 2.36
N GLU A 139 -16.55 11.42 1.92
CA GLU A 139 -17.94 11.12 2.20
C GLU A 139 -18.61 10.27 1.12
N HIS A 140 -18.25 10.47 -0.16
CA HIS A 140 -18.90 9.80 -1.29
C HIS A 140 -18.04 8.70 -1.89
N HIS A 141 -16.80 9.01 -2.31
CA HIS A 141 -15.92 8.03 -2.95
C HIS A 141 -15.63 6.84 -2.02
N THR A 142 -15.25 7.10 -0.77
CA THR A 142 -14.98 6.02 0.19
C THR A 142 -16.24 5.23 0.55
N TYR A 143 -17.42 5.86 0.53
CA TYR A 143 -18.70 5.18 0.73
C TYR A 143 -19.00 4.19 -0.39
N LEU A 144 -18.70 4.53 -1.65
CA LEU A 144 -18.85 3.60 -2.78
C LEU A 144 -17.82 2.47 -2.68
N ALA A 145 -16.54 2.82 -2.49
CA ALA A 145 -15.45 1.85 -2.46
C ALA A 145 -15.61 0.78 -1.39
N ARG A 146 -16.03 1.15 -0.16
CA ARG A 146 -16.24 0.20 0.94
C ARG A 146 -17.37 -0.82 0.70
N ARG A 147 -18.22 -0.59 -0.31
CA ARG A 147 -19.34 -1.46 -0.69
C ARG A 147 -19.02 -2.41 -1.83
N LEU A 148 -17.78 -2.37 -2.34
CA LEU A 148 -17.34 -3.30 -3.37
C LEU A 148 -17.48 -4.75 -2.89
N PRO A 149 -18.13 -5.62 -3.65
CA PRO A 149 -18.27 -7.03 -3.27
C PRO A 149 -16.90 -7.71 -3.22
N GLY A 150 -16.68 -8.57 -2.23
CA GLY A 150 -15.43 -9.31 -2.05
C GLY A 150 -14.26 -8.48 -1.52
N LEU A 151 -14.48 -7.23 -1.12
CA LEU A 151 -13.45 -6.39 -0.51
C LEU A 151 -13.15 -6.87 0.91
N HIS A 152 -11.90 -7.26 1.19
CA HIS A 152 -11.44 -7.70 2.51
C HIS A 152 -10.89 -6.58 3.38
N HIS A 153 -10.23 -5.60 2.75
CA HIS A 153 -9.61 -4.49 3.45
C HIS A 153 -9.54 -3.25 2.56
N TYR A 154 -9.74 -2.09 3.16
CA TYR A 154 -9.60 -0.80 2.49
C TYR A 154 -8.92 0.20 3.41
N LEU A 155 -7.78 0.69 2.98
CA LEU A 155 -6.99 1.71 3.65
C LEU A 155 -6.85 2.92 2.74
N ILE A 156 -7.00 4.10 3.31
CA ILE A 156 -6.73 5.38 2.65
C ILE A 156 -5.73 6.20 3.46
N GLY A 157 -5.11 7.18 2.84
CA GLY A 157 -4.25 8.11 3.58
C GLY A 157 -3.81 9.31 2.76
N ARG A 158 -3.34 10.33 3.48
CA ARG A 158 -2.57 11.44 2.92
C ARG A 158 -1.11 11.07 2.86
N LEU A 159 -0.48 11.32 1.74
CA LEU A 159 0.96 11.15 1.58
C LEU A 159 1.70 12.28 2.33
N MET A 160 2.70 11.88 3.09
CA MET A 160 3.50 12.74 3.93
C MET A 160 4.90 12.95 3.30
N PRO A 161 5.58 14.07 3.61
CA PRO A 161 6.97 14.25 3.21
C PRO A 161 7.86 13.12 3.74
N VAL A 162 8.75 12.61 2.91
CA VAL A 162 9.77 11.63 3.27
C VAL A 162 11.14 12.28 3.17
N ALA A 163 11.93 12.23 4.23
CA ALA A 163 13.25 12.88 4.33
C ALA A 163 13.24 14.38 3.92
N GLY A 164 12.13 15.08 4.20
CA GLY A 164 11.94 16.49 3.88
C GLY A 164 11.49 16.78 2.44
N ALA A 165 11.46 15.79 1.56
CA ALA A 165 10.93 15.95 0.20
C ALA A 165 9.41 15.85 0.19
N PRO A 166 8.68 16.78 -0.45
CA PRO A 166 7.23 16.69 -0.59
C PRO A 166 6.84 15.47 -1.43
N PRO A 167 5.67 14.87 -1.17
CA PRO A 167 5.19 13.76 -1.98
C PRO A 167 4.83 14.22 -3.40
N GLU A 168 5.01 13.34 -4.38
CA GLU A 168 4.62 13.59 -5.79
C GLU A 168 3.10 13.63 -6.00
N ARG A 169 2.36 13.01 -5.09
CA ARG A 169 0.89 12.92 -5.06
C ARG A 169 0.40 13.22 -3.66
N LEU A 170 -0.88 13.57 -3.54
CA LEU A 170 -1.44 13.97 -2.25
C LEU A 170 -2.00 12.80 -1.44
N ARG A 171 -2.50 11.76 -2.11
CA ARG A 171 -3.21 10.66 -1.47
C ARG A 171 -2.78 9.30 -1.97
N MET A 172 -3.06 8.30 -1.15
CA MET A 172 -2.95 6.89 -1.52
C MET A 172 -4.12 6.11 -0.94
N ALA A 173 -4.55 5.10 -1.69
CA ALA A 173 -5.53 4.09 -1.27
C ALA A 173 -4.99 2.69 -1.56
N ALA A 174 -5.41 1.71 -0.75
CA ALA A 174 -5.12 0.30 -0.98
C ALA A 174 -6.38 -0.54 -0.70
N LEU A 175 -6.79 -1.33 -1.68
CA LEU A 175 -7.92 -2.25 -1.63
C LEU A 175 -7.40 -3.67 -1.76
N ILE A 176 -7.91 -4.59 -0.92
CA ILE A 176 -7.46 -5.98 -0.86
C ILE A 176 -8.62 -6.91 -1.17
N PHE A 177 -8.39 -7.81 -2.11
CA PHE A 177 -9.33 -8.84 -2.58
C PHE A 177 -8.67 -10.22 -2.50
N ASP A 178 -9.46 -11.30 -2.65
CA ASP A 178 -8.91 -12.65 -2.73
C ASP A 178 -7.90 -12.81 -3.87
N ASP A 179 -8.25 -12.29 -5.06
CA ASP A 179 -7.44 -12.36 -6.26
C ASP A 179 -7.80 -11.24 -7.25
N PHE A 180 -7.14 -11.23 -8.41
CA PHE A 180 -7.39 -10.24 -9.47
C PHE A 180 -8.76 -10.40 -10.12
N GLU A 181 -9.30 -11.61 -10.20
CA GLU A 181 -10.65 -11.86 -10.77
C GLU A 181 -11.73 -11.33 -9.83
N ALA A 182 -11.56 -11.47 -8.51
CA ALA A 182 -12.45 -10.86 -7.51
C ALA A 182 -12.46 -9.33 -7.62
N LEU A 183 -11.30 -8.69 -7.79
CA LEU A 183 -11.22 -7.25 -8.07
C LEU A 183 -11.99 -6.88 -9.34
N LYS A 184 -11.79 -7.60 -10.45
CA LYS A 184 -12.50 -7.32 -11.71
C LYS A 184 -14.01 -7.47 -11.54
N ALA A 185 -14.45 -8.55 -10.91
CA ALA A 185 -15.87 -8.78 -10.64
C ALA A 185 -16.47 -7.65 -9.77
N ALA A 186 -15.72 -7.16 -8.77
CA ALA A 186 -16.13 -6.03 -7.94
C ALA A 186 -16.35 -4.75 -8.76
N TYR A 187 -15.43 -4.41 -9.65
CA TYR A 187 -15.56 -3.22 -10.53
C TYR A 187 -16.64 -3.38 -11.60
N HIS A 188 -16.99 -4.61 -12.02
CA HIS A 188 -18.12 -4.87 -12.91
C HIS A 188 -19.47 -4.90 -12.22
N SER A 189 -19.54 -4.86 -10.90
CA SER A 189 -20.77 -4.75 -10.12
C SER A 189 -21.46 -3.38 -10.32
N PRO A 190 -22.76 -3.22 -9.98
CA PRO A 190 -23.41 -1.91 -10.04
C PRO A 190 -22.65 -0.83 -9.25
N VAL A 191 -22.26 -1.12 -8.02
CA VAL A 191 -21.50 -0.16 -7.20
C VAL A 191 -20.08 0.09 -7.74
N GLY A 192 -19.44 -0.91 -8.35
CA GLY A 192 -18.14 -0.74 -8.99
C GLY A 192 -18.20 0.19 -10.19
N ARG A 193 -19.27 0.15 -11.00
CA ARG A 193 -19.46 1.09 -12.09
C ARG A 193 -19.72 2.52 -11.62
N GLU A 194 -20.50 2.69 -10.54
CA GLU A 194 -20.66 3.99 -9.89
C GLU A 194 -19.32 4.54 -9.36
N LEU A 195 -18.52 3.67 -8.71
CA LEU A 195 -17.19 4.03 -8.23
C LEU A 195 -16.28 4.48 -9.37
N ALA A 196 -16.24 3.75 -10.48
CA ALA A 196 -15.42 4.10 -11.64
C ALA A 196 -15.81 5.48 -12.23
N GLN A 197 -17.10 5.79 -12.30
CA GLN A 197 -17.58 7.11 -12.71
C GLN A 197 -17.16 8.21 -11.71
N ASP A 198 -17.22 7.93 -10.43
CA ASP A 198 -16.77 8.87 -9.40
C ASP A 198 -15.24 9.04 -9.43
N GLU A 199 -14.47 7.99 -9.68
CA GLU A 199 -13.02 8.06 -9.90
C GLU A 199 -12.68 9.03 -11.04
N GLU A 200 -13.35 8.89 -12.19
CA GLU A 200 -13.16 9.80 -13.33
C GLU A 200 -13.51 11.26 -12.97
N ALA A 201 -14.50 11.49 -12.13
CA ALA A 201 -14.90 12.83 -11.71
C ALA A 201 -14.00 13.46 -10.65
N THR A 202 -13.41 12.64 -9.78
CA THR A 202 -12.78 13.07 -8.52
C THR A 202 -11.26 12.95 -8.54
N ILE A 203 -10.71 11.93 -9.20
CA ILE A 203 -9.30 11.55 -9.14
C ILE A 203 -8.55 11.99 -10.40
N THR A 204 -7.31 12.41 -10.22
CA THR A 204 -6.39 12.73 -11.31
C THR A 204 -4.97 12.25 -10.99
N ASN A 205 -4.10 12.19 -12.00
CA ASN A 205 -2.68 11.81 -11.85
C ASN A 205 -2.46 10.47 -11.15
N ALA A 206 -3.38 9.51 -11.28
CA ALA A 206 -3.29 8.23 -10.58
C ALA A 206 -2.12 7.38 -11.11
N ARG A 207 -1.36 6.80 -10.16
CA ARG A 207 -0.38 5.75 -10.41
C ARG A 207 -0.84 4.49 -9.65
N VAL A 208 -1.19 3.45 -10.40
CA VAL A 208 -1.76 2.21 -9.85
C VAL A 208 -0.71 1.12 -9.76
N TYR A 209 -0.66 0.44 -8.63
CA TYR A 209 0.16 -0.73 -8.34
C TYR A 209 -0.75 -1.94 -8.17
N ARG A 210 -0.41 -3.03 -8.86
CA ARG A 210 -1.06 -4.35 -8.75
C ARG A 210 -0.08 -5.29 -8.08
N ILE A 211 -0.49 -5.89 -6.97
CA ILE A 211 0.43 -6.62 -6.11
C ILE A 211 -0.18 -7.97 -5.74
N ASP A 212 0.52 -9.07 -6.07
CA ASP A 212 0.25 -10.38 -5.50
C ASP A 212 0.87 -10.40 -4.10
N ALA A 213 0.05 -10.42 -3.07
CA ALA A 213 0.45 -10.11 -1.71
C ALA A 213 0.12 -11.23 -0.73
N THR A 214 0.92 -11.31 0.33
CA THR A 214 0.69 -12.20 1.47
C THR A 214 0.70 -11.37 2.75
N VAL A 215 -0.32 -11.57 3.58
CA VAL A 215 -0.39 -10.94 4.92
C VAL A 215 0.54 -11.68 5.86
N GLN A 216 1.42 -10.93 6.54
CA GLN A 216 2.40 -11.46 7.49
C GLN A 216 1.96 -11.30 8.95
N ILE A 217 1.26 -10.19 9.26
CA ILE A 217 0.67 -9.87 10.58
C ILE A 217 -0.65 -9.15 10.37
#